data_498805750f828ad1664933ed372088db
#
_entry.id   498805750f828ad1664933ed372088db
#
_cell.length_a   1.000
_cell.length_b   1.000
_cell.length_c   1.000
_cell.angle_alpha   90.00
_cell.angle_beta   90.00
_cell.angle_gamma   90.00
#
_symmetry.space_group_name_H-M   'P 1'
#
loop_
_entity.id
_entity.type
_entity.pdbx_description
1 polymer ?
#
loop_
_entity_poly.entity_id
_entity_poly.type
_entity_poly.pdbx_seq_one_letter_code
_entity_poly.pdbx_strand_id
1 'polypeptide(L)'
;MTAQEKETSNSLYRQWQILSRLSTGKWMGTRELHDVLQREGIDISLRTIQRDLNQISQRFPIESNGTVPQGWRWRSDAPIQSLPHMTSSQAVTFMMVEEHLRHLLPPSLLEEMTPWFDLAKRSLS
;
A
#
# COMPACT_ATOMS: atom_id res chain seq x y z
N MET A 1 16.97 16.82 -3.96
CA MET A 1 16.48 15.43 -4.03
C MET A 1 16.92 14.79 -5.34
N THR A 2 17.46 13.59 -5.28
CA THR A 2 17.88 12.87 -6.48
C THR A 2 16.69 12.29 -7.21
N ALA A 3 16.87 12.00 -8.51
CA ALA A 3 15.83 11.35 -9.31
C ALA A 3 15.46 9.98 -8.74
N GLN A 4 16.43 9.25 -8.19
CA GLN A 4 16.22 7.93 -7.61
C GLN A 4 15.37 8.00 -6.34
N GLU A 5 15.59 8.99 -5.50
CA GLU A 5 14.78 9.19 -4.29
C GLU A 5 13.34 9.53 -4.64
N LYS A 6 13.14 10.36 -5.66
CA LYS A 6 11.82 10.70 -6.13
C LYS A 6 11.10 9.49 -6.70
N GLU A 7 11.79 8.65 -7.45
CA GLU A 7 11.23 7.44 -8.04
C GLU A 7 10.82 6.45 -6.94
N THR A 8 11.65 6.25 -5.92
CA THR A 8 11.35 5.38 -4.79
C THR A 8 10.11 5.87 -4.03
N SER A 9 10.04 7.19 -3.79
CA SER A 9 8.90 7.78 -3.11
C SER A 9 7.60 7.59 -3.90
N ASN A 10 7.66 7.74 -5.22
CA ASN A 10 6.50 7.52 -6.07
C ASN A 10 6.05 6.06 -6.05
N SER A 11 6.99 5.11 -6.01
CA SER A 11 6.69 3.70 -5.93
C SER A 11 6.02 3.33 -4.63
N LEU A 12 6.52 3.85 -3.51
CA LEU A 12 5.94 3.63 -2.19
C LEU A 12 4.51 4.18 -2.10
N TYR A 13 4.32 5.40 -2.60
CA TYR A 13 3.00 6.02 -2.64
C TYR A 13 2.01 5.19 -3.43
N ARG A 14 2.43 4.76 -4.60
CA ARG A 14 1.59 3.97 -5.50
C ARG A 14 1.19 2.64 -4.86
N GLN A 15 2.15 1.92 -4.29
CA GLN A 15 1.90 0.64 -3.63
C GLN A 15 0.98 0.79 -2.43
N TRP A 16 1.15 1.86 -1.67
CA TRP A 16 0.31 2.19 -0.53
C TRP A 16 -1.14 2.41 -0.97
N GLN A 17 -1.34 3.13 -2.08
CA GLN A 17 -2.67 3.36 -2.62
C GLN A 17 -3.33 2.05 -3.05
N ILE A 18 -2.57 1.15 -3.67
CA ILE A 18 -3.08 -0.16 -4.07
C ILE A 18 -3.50 -0.98 -2.84
N LEU A 19 -2.61 -1.11 -1.87
CA LEU A 19 -2.87 -1.92 -0.67
C LEU A 19 -4.09 -1.42 0.12
N SER A 20 -4.29 -0.11 0.18
CA SER A 20 -5.36 0.46 0.97
C SER A 20 -6.75 0.18 0.40
N ARG A 21 -6.85 -0.29 -0.83
CA ARG A 21 -8.13 -0.59 -1.47
C ARG A 21 -8.48 -2.07 -1.48
N LEU A 22 -7.55 -2.93 -1.09
CA LEU A 22 -7.81 -4.36 -1.00
C LEU A 22 -8.52 -4.69 0.31
N SER A 23 -9.36 -5.71 0.28
CA SER A 23 -10.07 -6.17 1.47
C SER A 23 -9.73 -7.63 1.77
N THR A 24 -10.14 -8.13 2.92
CA THR A 24 -9.93 -9.53 3.29
C THR A 24 -11.02 -10.44 2.77
N GLY A 25 -12.22 -9.92 2.61
CA GLY A 25 -13.39 -10.75 2.31
C GLY A 25 -13.85 -10.74 0.87
N LYS A 26 -13.27 -9.91 0.05
CA LYS A 26 -13.74 -9.72 -1.32
C LYS A 26 -12.57 -9.65 -2.28
N TRP A 27 -12.66 -10.39 -3.37
CA TRP A 27 -11.69 -10.31 -4.46
C TRP A 27 -11.89 -9.00 -5.21
N MET A 28 -10.80 -8.26 -5.38
CA MET A 28 -10.80 -7.06 -6.22
C MET A 28 -10.04 -7.37 -7.50
N GLY A 29 -10.73 -7.25 -8.64
CA GLY A 29 -10.10 -7.44 -9.93
C GLY A 29 -9.08 -6.34 -10.22
N THR A 30 -8.03 -6.68 -10.96
CA THR A 30 -6.99 -5.71 -11.32
C THR A 30 -7.59 -4.53 -12.08
N ARG A 31 -8.52 -4.81 -12.99
CA ARG A 31 -9.18 -3.78 -13.78
C ARG A 31 -10.12 -2.93 -12.92
N GLU A 32 -10.82 -3.54 -11.98
CA GLU A 32 -11.66 -2.84 -11.03
C GLU A 32 -10.82 -1.88 -10.17
N LEU A 33 -9.68 -2.36 -9.70
CA LEU A 33 -8.75 -1.52 -8.93
C LEU A 33 -8.25 -0.34 -9.75
N HIS A 34 -7.91 -0.60 -11.02
CA HIS A 34 -7.49 0.45 -11.93
C HIS A 34 -8.59 1.52 -12.08
N ASP A 35 -9.83 1.10 -12.26
CA ASP A 35 -10.96 2.02 -12.44
C ASP A 35 -11.19 2.86 -11.17
N VAL A 36 -11.09 2.26 -10.00
CA VAL A 36 -11.23 2.97 -8.73
C VAL A 36 -10.15 4.04 -8.59
N LEU A 37 -8.91 3.69 -8.88
CA LEU A 37 -7.79 4.64 -8.79
C LEU A 37 -7.96 5.78 -9.78
N GLN A 38 -8.37 5.48 -11.01
CA GLN A 38 -8.61 6.52 -12.02
C GLN A 38 -9.69 7.50 -11.58
N ARG A 39 -10.78 7.00 -11.01
CA ARG A 39 -11.86 7.86 -10.50
C ARG A 39 -11.40 8.77 -9.37
N GLU A 40 -10.41 8.34 -8.62
CA GLU A 40 -9.85 9.14 -7.53
C GLU A 40 -8.71 10.05 -7.98
N GLY A 41 -8.46 10.11 -9.27
CA GLY A 41 -7.43 10.99 -9.84
C GLY A 41 -6.01 10.43 -9.72
N ILE A 42 -5.88 9.14 -9.41
CA ILE A 42 -4.59 8.47 -9.31
C ILE A 42 -4.34 7.74 -10.62
N ASP A 43 -3.52 8.33 -11.47
CA ASP A 43 -3.28 7.81 -12.82
C ASP A 43 -2.14 6.79 -12.79
N ILE A 44 -2.52 5.52 -12.73
CA ILE A 44 -1.58 4.39 -12.78
C ILE A 44 -2.07 3.43 -13.86
N SER A 45 -1.18 3.01 -14.75
CA SER A 45 -1.55 2.08 -15.81
C SER A 45 -1.87 0.70 -15.25
N LEU A 46 -2.72 -0.04 -15.95
CA LEU A 46 -3.09 -1.40 -15.58
C LEU A 46 -1.84 -2.29 -15.44
N ARG A 47 -0.90 -2.14 -16.36
CA ARG A 47 0.35 -2.92 -16.34
C ARG A 47 1.15 -2.64 -15.07
N THR A 48 1.24 -1.38 -14.68
CA THR A 48 1.96 -0.99 -13.46
C THR A 48 1.28 -1.57 -12.22
N ILE A 49 -0.05 -1.54 -12.18
CA ILE A 49 -0.82 -2.12 -11.08
C ILE A 49 -0.54 -3.62 -10.98
N GLN A 50 -0.57 -4.34 -12.09
CA GLN A 50 -0.29 -5.77 -12.12
C GLN A 50 1.11 -6.08 -11.62
N ARG A 51 2.09 -5.32 -12.07
CA ARG A 51 3.48 -5.47 -11.64
C ARG A 51 3.63 -5.21 -10.14
N ASP A 52 3.02 -4.13 -9.67
CA ASP A 52 3.08 -3.77 -8.25
C ASP A 52 2.43 -4.84 -7.38
N LEU A 53 1.27 -5.35 -7.77
CA LEU A 53 0.59 -6.40 -7.01
C LEU A 53 1.46 -7.66 -6.89
N ASN A 54 2.15 -8.04 -7.95
CA ASN A 54 3.06 -9.18 -7.92
C ASN A 54 4.24 -8.92 -6.98
N GLN A 55 4.79 -7.72 -6.98
CA GLN A 55 5.88 -7.34 -6.08
C GLN A 55 5.42 -7.25 -4.63
N ILE A 56 4.26 -6.62 -4.41
CA ILE A 56 3.69 -6.46 -3.07
C ILE A 56 3.37 -7.81 -2.44
N SER A 57 2.90 -8.77 -3.24
CA SER A 57 2.53 -10.09 -2.74
C SER A 57 3.69 -10.86 -2.12
N GLN A 58 4.92 -10.47 -2.44
CA GLN A 58 6.11 -11.09 -1.85
C GLN A 58 6.44 -10.54 -0.47
N ARG A 59 5.91 -9.37 -0.13
CA ARG A 59 6.22 -8.69 1.13
C ARG A 59 5.02 -8.57 2.06
N PHE A 60 3.83 -8.57 1.49
CA PHE A 60 2.58 -8.40 2.24
C PHE A 60 1.68 -9.61 2.00
N PRO A 61 0.87 -10.00 2.99
CA PRO A 61 0.03 -11.20 2.89
C PRO A 61 -1.21 -10.94 2.05
N ILE A 62 -1.02 -10.66 0.78
CA ILE A 62 -2.10 -10.60 -0.22
C ILE A 62 -2.02 -11.83 -1.11
N GLU A 63 -3.15 -12.20 -1.68
CA GLU A 63 -3.22 -13.38 -2.55
C GLU A 63 -4.06 -13.08 -3.79
N SER A 64 -3.75 -13.81 -4.85
CA SER A 64 -4.50 -13.79 -6.09
C SER A 64 -5.39 -15.02 -6.16
N ASN A 65 -6.55 -14.89 -6.84
CA ASN A 65 -7.44 -16.04 -7.04
C ASN A 65 -6.97 -17.00 -8.13
N GLY A 66 -5.91 -16.64 -8.86
CA GLY A 66 -5.35 -17.49 -9.91
C GLY A 66 -6.19 -17.61 -11.17
N THR A 67 -7.29 -16.87 -11.27
CA THR A 67 -8.20 -16.93 -12.42
C THR A 67 -8.01 -15.72 -13.32
N VAL A 68 -8.68 -15.75 -14.49
CA VAL A 68 -8.71 -14.61 -15.42
C VAL A 68 -10.16 -14.17 -15.55
N PRO A 69 -10.47 -12.90 -15.27
CA PRO A 69 -9.58 -11.84 -14.80
C PRO A 69 -9.08 -12.09 -13.38
N GLN A 70 -7.82 -11.69 -13.15
CA GLN A 70 -7.18 -11.93 -11.87
C GLN A 70 -7.73 -10.97 -10.80
N GLY A 71 -8.11 -11.55 -9.64
CA GLY A 71 -8.53 -10.78 -8.49
C GLY A 71 -7.52 -10.91 -7.36
N TRP A 72 -7.50 -9.92 -6.47
CA TRP A 72 -6.58 -9.84 -5.35
C TRP A 72 -7.33 -9.50 -4.08
N ARG A 73 -6.81 -10.00 -2.96
CA ARG A 73 -7.33 -9.65 -1.63
C ARG A 73 -6.24 -9.92 -0.59
N TRP A 74 -6.43 -9.38 0.60
CA TRP A 74 -5.63 -9.81 1.73
C TRP A 74 -6.01 -11.24 2.08
N ARG A 75 -5.02 -12.05 2.46
CA ARG A 75 -5.30 -13.42 2.92
C ARG A 75 -6.11 -13.36 4.21
N SER A 76 -7.01 -14.34 4.39
CA SER A 76 -7.86 -14.39 5.58
C SER A 76 -7.06 -14.60 6.86
N ASP A 77 -5.88 -15.23 6.76
CA ASP A 77 -4.95 -15.41 7.87
C ASP A 77 -4.00 -14.24 8.02
N ALA A 78 -4.15 -13.21 7.18
CA ALA A 78 -3.27 -12.05 7.22
C ALA A 78 -3.44 -11.31 8.53
N PRO A 79 -2.34 -10.82 9.11
CA PRO A 79 -2.42 -10.08 10.37
C PRO A 79 -2.93 -8.65 10.19
N ILE A 80 -3.86 -8.45 9.25
CA ILE A 80 -4.52 -7.14 9.10
C ILE A 80 -5.25 -6.77 10.37
N GLN A 81 -5.88 -7.77 10.99
CA GLN A 81 -6.55 -7.59 12.27
C GLN A 81 -5.54 -7.32 13.37
N SER A 82 -4.27 -7.57 13.11
CA SER A 82 -3.18 -7.33 14.03
C SER A 82 -2.26 -6.22 13.54
N LEU A 83 -2.76 -5.33 12.67
CA LEU A 83 -2.04 -4.07 12.41
C LEU A 83 -1.61 -3.40 13.71
N PRO A 84 -2.38 -3.49 14.81
CA PRO A 84 -1.88 -3.06 16.11
C PRO A 84 -0.65 -3.82 16.60
N HIS A 85 -0.28 -4.90 15.94
CA HIS A 85 0.85 -5.74 16.33
C HIS A 85 1.98 -5.67 15.29
N MET A 86 2.27 -4.48 14.80
CA MET A 86 3.44 -4.29 13.96
C MET A 86 4.69 -4.78 14.68
N THR A 87 5.59 -5.44 13.94
CA THR A 87 6.91 -5.73 14.48
C THR A 87 7.68 -4.41 14.65
N SER A 88 8.70 -4.42 15.50
CA SER A 88 9.53 -3.23 15.69
C SER A 88 10.17 -2.78 14.38
N SER A 89 10.62 -3.72 13.54
CA SER A 89 11.22 -3.36 12.26
C SER A 89 10.22 -2.74 11.31
N GLN A 90 8.97 -3.23 11.30
CA GLN A 90 7.91 -2.63 10.49
C GLN A 90 7.59 -1.21 10.97
N ALA A 91 7.47 -1.04 12.28
CA ALA A 91 7.17 0.26 12.86
C ALA A 91 8.26 1.28 12.56
N VAL A 92 9.51 0.88 12.70
CA VAL A 92 10.65 1.75 12.36
C VAL A 92 10.62 2.11 10.88
N THR A 93 10.29 1.15 10.02
CA THR A 93 10.19 1.41 8.58
C THR A 93 9.13 2.47 8.29
N PHE A 94 7.94 2.36 8.91
CA PHE A 94 6.89 3.37 8.74
C PHE A 94 7.33 4.75 9.21
N MET A 95 8.03 4.80 10.35
CA MET A 95 8.52 6.08 10.86
C MET A 95 9.56 6.71 9.93
N MET A 96 10.44 5.89 9.35
CA MET A 96 11.41 6.36 8.38
C MET A 96 10.73 6.84 7.10
N VAL A 97 9.70 6.13 6.65
CA VAL A 97 8.91 6.54 5.50
C VAL A 97 8.26 7.89 5.75
N GLU A 98 7.65 8.07 6.92
CA GLU A 98 7.06 9.36 7.29
C GLU A 98 8.09 10.48 7.24
N GLU A 99 9.25 10.25 7.83
CA GLU A 99 10.33 11.23 7.87
C GLU A 99 10.77 11.64 6.47
N HIS A 100 10.97 10.68 5.59
CA HIS A 100 11.47 10.95 4.24
C HIS A 100 10.40 11.46 3.30
N LEU A 101 9.16 11.03 3.45
CA LEU A 101 8.10 11.35 2.49
C LEU A 101 7.27 12.57 2.88
N ARG A 102 7.37 13.03 4.12
CA ARG A 102 6.57 14.15 4.62
C ARG A 102 6.59 15.36 3.69
N HIS A 103 7.76 15.67 3.14
CA HIS A 103 7.94 16.84 2.29
C HIS A 103 7.59 16.57 0.82
N LEU A 104 7.34 15.33 0.46
CA LEU A 104 7.09 14.92 -0.92
C LEU A 104 5.62 14.65 -1.19
N LEU A 105 4.84 14.45 -0.13
CA LEU A 105 3.43 14.06 -0.25
C LEU A 105 2.53 15.27 -0.06
N PRO A 106 1.41 15.33 -0.84
CA PRO A 106 0.40 16.36 -0.58
C PRO A 106 -0.15 16.22 0.84
N PRO A 107 -0.57 17.34 1.47
CA PRO A 107 -1.14 17.28 2.82
C PRO A 107 -2.32 16.33 2.96
N SER A 108 -3.16 16.23 1.93
CA SER A 108 -4.31 15.30 1.95
C SER A 108 -3.88 13.86 2.09
N LEU A 109 -2.78 13.49 1.44
CA LEU A 109 -2.25 12.13 1.51
C LEU A 109 -1.61 11.87 2.87
N LEU A 110 -0.90 12.85 3.42
CA LEU A 110 -0.33 12.73 4.76
C LEU A 110 -1.45 12.47 5.78
N GLU A 111 -2.58 13.13 5.64
CA GLU A 111 -3.74 12.90 6.49
C GLU A 111 -4.25 11.46 6.38
N GLU A 112 -4.34 10.95 5.16
CA GLU A 112 -4.77 9.56 4.95
C GLU A 112 -3.83 8.56 5.58
N MET A 113 -2.53 8.85 5.58
CA MET A 113 -1.51 7.96 6.10
C MET A 113 -1.28 8.11 7.61
N THR A 114 -1.77 9.19 8.21
CA THR A 114 -1.55 9.47 9.62
C THR A 114 -1.94 8.32 10.56
N PRO A 115 -3.07 7.62 10.36
CA PRO A 115 -3.42 6.49 11.23
C PRO A 115 -2.35 5.39 11.23
N TRP A 116 -1.72 5.15 10.09
CA TRP A 116 -0.67 4.14 9.98
C TRP A 116 0.62 4.57 10.69
N PHE A 117 0.98 5.83 10.54
CA PHE A 117 2.15 6.37 11.23
C PHE A 117 1.94 6.37 12.75
N ASP A 118 0.73 6.72 13.19
CA ASP A 118 0.40 6.70 14.61
C ASP A 118 0.44 5.28 15.15
N LEU A 119 -0.05 4.30 14.39
CA LEU A 119 0.02 2.91 14.76
C LEU A 119 1.48 2.46 14.91
N ALA A 120 2.34 2.86 13.99
CA ALA A 120 3.76 2.53 14.05
C ALA A 120 4.40 3.07 15.32
N LYS A 121 4.10 4.33 15.68
CA LYS A 121 4.63 4.95 16.90
C LYS A 121 4.16 4.21 18.14
N ARG A 122 2.90 3.82 18.19
CA ARG A 122 2.35 3.06 19.33
C ARG A 122 2.99 1.69 19.44
N SER A 123 3.35 1.08 18.31
CA SER A 123 3.96 -0.25 18.30
C SER A 123 5.37 -0.26 18.90
N LEU A 124 6.03 0.90 18.97
CA LEU A 124 7.36 1.04 19.56
C LEU A 124 7.33 1.48 21.02
N SER A 125 6.16 1.76 21.53
CA SER A 125 6.02 2.23 22.91
C SER A 125 6.11 1.09 23.92
#